data_2972a0b2a8237ee8183495b23dd22477
#
_entry.id   2972a0b2a8237ee8183495b23dd22477
#
_cell.length_a   1.000
_cell.length_b   1.000
_cell.length_c   1.000
_cell.angle_alpha   90.00
_cell.angle_beta   90.00
_cell.angle_gamma   90.00
#
_symmetry.space_group_name_H-M   'P 1'
#
loop_
_entity.id
_entity.type
_entity.pdbx_description
1 polymer ?
#
loop_
_entity_poly.entity_id
_entity_poly.type
_entity_poly.pdbx_seq_one_letter_code
_entity_poly.pdbx_strand_id
1 'polypeptide(L)'
;MKRKFMALALAAAMTVSMTSAVFAADEIKSADDLEGKKIGVQLGTTGDADATEVKDATVERYNKGNDAVMALKQGKIDCVVIDSEPAKKFVEKNDDLEIVEDIFDKEEYAICLSKDNADLTKEFNEALKELKDDGTLD
;
A
#
# COMPACT_ATOMS: atom_id res chain seq x y z
N MET A 1 -43.23 42.01 -53.31
CA MET A 1 -42.78 40.64 -52.98
C MET A 1 -41.73 40.77 -51.90
N LYS A 2 -42.08 40.48 -50.64
CA LYS A 2 -41.17 40.57 -49.49
C LYS A 2 -40.63 39.16 -49.19
N ARG A 3 -39.36 38.94 -49.48
CA ARG A 3 -38.66 37.65 -49.12
C ARG A 3 -38.25 37.76 -47.67
N LYS A 4 -38.89 36.96 -46.82
CA LYS A 4 -38.46 36.73 -45.42
C LYS A 4 -37.30 35.70 -45.41
N PHE A 5 -36.11 36.16 -45.05
CA PHE A 5 -35.02 35.27 -44.76
C PHE A 5 -35.20 34.80 -43.31
N MET A 6 -35.46 33.53 -43.13
CA MET A 6 -35.51 32.87 -41.85
C MET A 6 -34.09 32.35 -41.54
N ALA A 7 -33.40 33.07 -40.68
CA ALA A 7 -32.09 32.61 -40.18
C ALA A 7 -32.32 31.46 -39.16
N LEU A 8 -31.96 30.26 -39.55
CA LEU A 8 -31.94 29.10 -38.68
C LEU A 8 -30.63 29.12 -37.92
N ALA A 9 -30.64 29.56 -36.66
CA ALA A 9 -29.50 29.48 -35.76
C ALA A 9 -29.40 28.03 -35.27
N LEU A 10 -28.47 27.29 -35.83
CA LEU A 10 -28.10 25.94 -35.35
C LEU A 10 -27.22 26.08 -34.13
N ALA A 11 -27.82 26.08 -32.96
CA ALA A 11 -27.06 25.98 -31.70
C ALA A 11 -26.53 24.53 -31.58
N ALA A 12 -25.29 24.32 -31.98
CA ALA A 12 -24.58 23.08 -31.67
C ALA A 12 -24.23 23.09 -30.19
N ALA A 13 -25.09 22.49 -29.37
CA ALA A 13 -24.74 22.15 -28.00
C ALA A 13 -23.67 21.06 -28.05
N MET A 14 -22.39 21.43 -27.94
CA MET A 14 -21.33 20.50 -27.63
C MET A 14 -21.54 20.06 -26.18
N THR A 15 -22.28 18.99 -25.98
CA THR A 15 -22.21 18.23 -24.75
C THR A 15 -20.86 17.53 -24.75
N VAL A 16 -19.88 18.16 -24.09
CA VAL A 16 -18.67 17.47 -23.66
C VAL A 16 -19.13 16.47 -22.60
N SER A 17 -19.47 15.27 -23.04
CA SER A 17 -19.55 14.13 -22.14
C SER A 17 -18.13 13.89 -21.64
N MET A 18 -17.81 14.47 -20.49
CA MET A 18 -16.75 13.94 -19.65
C MET A 18 -17.19 12.52 -19.26
N THR A 19 -16.85 11.56 -20.09
CA THR A 19 -16.73 10.19 -19.63
C THR A 19 -15.62 10.24 -18.61
N SER A 20 -15.98 10.37 -17.33
CA SER A 20 -15.14 9.96 -16.24
C SER A 20 -14.89 8.48 -16.53
N ALA A 21 -13.74 8.16 -17.10
CA ALA A 21 -13.23 6.82 -17.03
C ALA A 21 -13.01 6.60 -15.52
N VAL A 22 -14.00 6.00 -14.88
CA VAL A 22 -13.80 5.33 -13.61
C VAL A 22 -12.89 4.17 -13.99
N PHE A 23 -11.59 4.38 -13.90
CA PHE A 23 -10.67 3.28 -13.75
C PHE A 23 -11.06 2.70 -12.39
N ALA A 24 -11.86 1.64 -12.40
CA ALA A 24 -11.89 0.73 -11.30
C ALA A 24 -10.42 0.29 -11.20
N ALA A 25 -9.71 0.78 -10.22
CA ALA A 25 -8.46 0.16 -9.82
C ALA A 25 -8.85 -1.30 -9.57
N ASP A 26 -8.26 -2.22 -10.34
CA ASP A 26 -8.52 -3.63 -10.13
C ASP A 26 -8.28 -3.91 -8.65
N GLU A 27 -9.32 -4.36 -7.98
CA GLU A 27 -9.31 -4.56 -6.53
C GLU A 27 -8.26 -5.61 -6.20
N ILE A 28 -7.27 -5.24 -5.39
CA ILE A 28 -6.20 -6.15 -4.95
C ILE A 28 -6.76 -6.96 -3.79
N LYS A 29 -6.86 -8.29 -3.98
CA LYS A 29 -7.37 -9.25 -2.98
C LYS A 29 -6.39 -10.36 -2.67
N SER A 30 -5.40 -10.55 -3.50
CA SER A 30 -4.41 -11.61 -3.40
C SER A 30 -3.04 -11.15 -3.89
N ALA A 31 -2.00 -11.97 -3.65
CA ALA A 31 -0.66 -11.71 -4.16
C ALA A 31 -0.62 -11.67 -5.70
N ASP A 32 -1.45 -12.47 -6.38
CA ASP A 32 -1.49 -12.52 -7.84
C ASP A 32 -1.98 -11.20 -8.44
N ASP A 33 -2.83 -10.45 -7.73
CA ASP A 33 -3.35 -9.15 -8.18
C ASP A 33 -2.29 -8.03 -8.14
N LEU A 34 -1.13 -8.29 -7.55
CA LEU A 34 0.01 -7.37 -7.53
C LEU A 34 0.79 -7.37 -8.85
N GLU A 35 0.62 -8.38 -9.72
CA GLU A 35 1.30 -8.45 -11.01
C GLU A 35 1.02 -7.18 -11.84
N GLY A 36 2.08 -6.54 -12.30
CA GLY A 36 2.02 -5.32 -13.11
C GLY A 36 1.60 -4.04 -12.38
N LYS A 37 1.35 -4.09 -11.06
CA LYS A 37 0.97 -2.92 -10.26
C LYS A 37 2.15 -2.03 -9.90
N LYS A 38 1.85 -0.79 -9.53
CA LYS A 38 2.81 0.13 -8.92
C LYS A 38 2.73 -0.01 -7.40
N ILE A 39 3.75 -0.59 -6.81
CA ILE A 39 3.80 -0.93 -5.40
C ILE A 39 4.72 0.04 -4.66
N GLY A 40 4.19 0.76 -3.68
CA GLY A 40 4.99 1.57 -2.77
C GLY A 40 5.52 0.73 -1.61
N VAL A 41 6.80 0.90 -1.28
CA VAL A 41 7.45 0.18 -0.18
C VAL A 41 8.31 1.12 0.66
N GLN A 42 8.58 0.74 1.90
CA GLN A 42 9.63 1.39 2.66
C GLN A 42 10.99 0.79 2.26
N LEU A 43 11.91 1.64 1.86
CA LEU A 43 13.22 1.25 1.36
C LEU A 43 13.97 0.32 2.33
N GLY A 44 14.43 -0.83 1.85
CA GLY A 44 15.31 -1.75 2.55
C GLY A 44 14.62 -2.62 3.60
N THR A 45 13.29 -2.72 3.58
CA THR A 45 12.52 -3.66 4.39
C THR A 45 12.35 -5.00 3.67
N THR A 46 11.84 -6.00 4.36
CA THR A 46 11.42 -7.28 3.76
C THR A 46 10.32 -7.06 2.73
N GLY A 47 9.34 -6.20 3.00
CA GLY A 47 8.31 -5.82 2.03
C GLY A 47 8.86 -5.19 0.74
N ASP A 48 10.03 -4.50 0.78
CA ASP A 48 10.73 -4.05 -0.42
C ASP A 48 11.30 -5.24 -1.21
N ALA A 49 11.85 -6.24 -0.51
CA ALA A 49 12.36 -7.46 -1.15
C ALA A 49 11.22 -8.24 -1.80
N ASP A 50 10.14 -8.50 -1.05
CA ASP A 50 8.98 -9.26 -1.52
C ASP A 50 8.30 -8.59 -2.72
N ALA A 51 8.06 -7.28 -2.66
CA ALA A 51 7.49 -6.53 -3.77
C ALA A 51 8.38 -6.54 -5.02
N THR A 52 9.70 -6.66 -4.85
CA THR A 52 10.66 -6.73 -5.97
C THR A 52 10.56 -8.06 -6.73
N GLU A 53 10.12 -9.13 -6.06
CA GLU A 53 9.92 -10.45 -6.68
C GLU A 53 8.57 -10.55 -7.43
N VAL A 54 7.66 -9.58 -7.24
CA VAL A 54 6.37 -9.56 -7.94
C VAL A 54 6.58 -9.32 -9.44
N LYS A 55 6.06 -10.23 -10.24
CA LYS A 55 6.21 -10.19 -11.70
C LYS A 55 5.63 -8.90 -12.29
N ASP A 56 6.41 -8.27 -13.16
CA ASP A 56 6.05 -7.06 -13.93
C ASP A 56 5.63 -5.85 -13.05
N ALA A 57 5.79 -5.91 -11.71
CA ALA A 57 5.48 -4.81 -10.82
C ALA A 57 6.51 -3.66 -10.95
N THR A 58 6.03 -2.44 -10.70
CA THR A 58 6.89 -1.26 -10.57
C THR A 58 7.00 -0.90 -9.09
N VAL A 59 8.19 -1.08 -8.50
CA VAL A 59 8.40 -0.83 -7.07
C VAL A 59 8.92 0.59 -6.83
N GLU A 60 8.11 1.40 -6.15
CA GLU A 60 8.43 2.78 -5.77
C GLU A 60 8.88 2.81 -4.29
N ARG A 61 10.14 3.19 -4.06
CA ARG A 61 10.79 3.14 -2.75
C ARG A 61 10.72 4.47 -2.03
N TYR A 62 10.21 4.45 -0.81
CA TYR A 62 10.06 5.62 0.05
C TYR A 62 10.91 5.47 1.32
N ASN A 63 11.44 6.57 1.82
CA ASN A 63 12.20 6.54 3.08
C ASN A 63 11.32 6.30 4.31
N LYS A 64 10.02 6.61 4.20
CA LYS A 64 9.03 6.46 5.29
C LYS A 64 7.73 5.89 4.74
N GLY A 65 7.12 4.97 5.48
CA GLY A 65 5.81 4.42 5.12
C GLY A 65 4.72 5.49 4.92
N ASN A 66 4.77 6.58 5.70
CA ASN A 66 3.83 7.70 5.52
C ASN A 66 3.91 8.36 4.13
N ASP A 67 5.11 8.45 3.56
CA ASP A 67 5.29 9.03 2.22
C ASP A 67 4.71 8.11 1.14
N ALA A 68 4.83 6.78 1.31
CA ALA A 68 4.19 5.79 0.45
C ALA A 68 2.66 5.89 0.54
N VAL A 69 2.09 5.98 1.75
CA VAL A 69 0.64 6.15 1.95
C VAL A 69 0.12 7.44 1.32
N MET A 70 0.88 8.53 1.42
CA MET A 70 0.51 9.78 0.73
C MET A 70 0.54 9.64 -0.79
N ALA A 71 1.49 8.89 -1.35
CA ALA A 71 1.56 8.61 -2.78
C ALA A 71 0.38 7.75 -3.24
N LEU A 72 -0.04 6.75 -2.45
CA LEU A 72 -1.24 5.94 -2.69
C LEU A 72 -2.49 6.83 -2.75
N LYS A 73 -2.71 7.68 -1.76
CA LYS A 73 -3.85 8.61 -1.72
C LYS A 73 -3.86 9.62 -2.86
N GLN A 74 -2.70 9.90 -3.45
CA GLN A 74 -2.57 10.76 -4.64
C GLN A 74 -2.73 10.00 -5.97
N GLY A 75 -2.97 8.69 -5.93
CA GLY A 75 -3.09 7.85 -7.12
C GLY A 75 -1.79 7.68 -7.92
N LYS A 76 -0.63 7.87 -7.27
CA LYS A 76 0.68 7.70 -7.91
C LYS A 76 1.12 6.24 -7.94
N ILE A 77 0.66 5.46 -6.97
CA ILE A 77 0.88 4.04 -6.82
C ILE A 77 -0.47 3.35 -6.55
N ASP A 78 -0.53 2.05 -6.76
CA ASP A 78 -1.76 1.26 -6.66
C ASP A 78 -1.95 0.66 -5.26
N CYS A 79 -0.86 0.34 -4.57
CA CYS A 79 -0.87 -0.19 -3.20
C CYS A 79 0.43 0.12 -2.46
N VAL A 80 0.44 -0.16 -1.15
CA VAL A 80 1.63 -0.09 -0.29
C VAL A 80 1.83 -1.44 0.38
N VAL A 81 3.03 -1.99 0.28
CA VAL A 81 3.46 -3.17 1.05
C VAL A 81 4.28 -2.70 2.25
N ILE A 82 3.79 -3.01 3.43
CA ILE A 82 4.37 -2.57 4.70
C ILE A 82 3.93 -3.52 5.83
N ASP A 83 4.68 -3.57 6.91
CA ASP A 83 4.36 -4.37 8.08
C ASP A 83 2.93 -4.13 8.61
N SER A 84 2.32 -5.17 9.15
CA SER A 84 0.92 -5.16 9.59
C SER A 84 0.62 -4.11 10.66
N GLU A 85 1.52 -3.90 11.64
CA GLU A 85 1.29 -2.95 12.72
C GLU A 85 1.30 -1.48 12.26
N PRO A 86 2.28 -1.01 11.45
CA PRO A 86 2.17 0.27 10.77
C PRO A 86 0.94 0.39 9.87
N ALA A 87 0.59 -0.66 9.10
CA ALA A 87 -0.59 -0.66 8.23
C ALA A 87 -1.87 -0.38 9.02
N LYS A 88 -2.10 -1.06 10.15
CA LYS A 88 -3.25 -0.82 11.03
C LYS A 88 -3.33 0.64 11.49
N LYS A 89 -2.18 1.25 11.86
CA LYS A 89 -2.12 2.66 12.27
C LYS A 89 -2.43 3.64 11.14
N PHE A 90 -2.14 3.28 9.90
CA PHE A 90 -2.51 4.10 8.75
C PHE A 90 -4.00 4.01 8.47
N VAL A 91 -4.59 2.82 8.47
CA VAL A 91 -6.02 2.61 8.23
C VAL A 91 -6.88 3.24 9.34
N GLU A 92 -6.48 3.14 10.61
CA GLU A 92 -7.15 3.83 11.73
C GLU A 92 -7.33 5.35 11.51
N LYS A 93 -6.47 5.96 10.69
CA LYS A 93 -6.46 7.41 10.44
C LYS A 93 -6.95 7.80 9.04
N ASN A 94 -7.27 6.82 8.21
CA ASN A 94 -7.63 7.03 6.81
C ASN A 94 -8.74 6.07 6.42
N ASP A 95 -9.98 6.53 6.54
CA ASP A 95 -11.19 5.75 6.25
C ASP A 95 -11.31 5.32 4.76
N ASP A 96 -10.48 5.89 3.91
CA ASP A 96 -10.39 5.61 2.48
C ASP A 96 -9.33 4.54 2.14
N LEU A 97 -8.73 3.91 3.16
CA LEU A 97 -7.76 2.82 3.01
C LEU A 97 -8.27 1.56 3.70
N GLU A 98 -7.87 0.42 3.17
CA GLU A 98 -8.12 -0.89 3.76
C GLU A 98 -6.84 -1.73 3.76
N ILE A 99 -6.82 -2.76 4.61
CA ILE A 99 -5.73 -3.75 4.65
C ILE A 99 -6.22 -5.00 3.93
N VAL A 100 -5.39 -5.49 3.00
CA VAL A 100 -5.54 -6.83 2.43
C VAL A 100 -4.59 -7.74 3.19
N GLU A 101 -5.15 -8.66 3.96
CA GLU A 101 -4.39 -9.57 4.82
C GLU A 101 -3.91 -10.81 4.03
N ASP A 102 -2.93 -11.50 4.59
CA ASP A 102 -2.41 -12.79 4.08
C ASP A 102 -1.87 -12.75 2.63
N ILE A 103 -1.36 -11.60 2.18
CA ILE A 103 -0.73 -11.44 0.85
C ILE A 103 0.66 -12.09 0.82
N PHE A 104 1.42 -11.98 1.90
CA PHE A 104 2.77 -12.52 2.06
C PHE A 104 2.84 -13.42 3.29
N ASP A 105 3.87 -14.26 3.35
CA ASP A 105 4.13 -15.13 4.49
C ASP A 105 4.37 -14.31 5.77
N LYS A 106 3.99 -14.90 6.90
CA LYS A 106 4.23 -14.27 8.21
C LYS A 106 5.71 -14.28 8.53
N GLU A 107 6.21 -13.12 8.92
CA GLU A 107 7.59 -12.93 9.33
C GLU A 107 7.76 -13.04 10.83
N GLU A 108 8.96 -13.44 11.24
CA GLU A 108 9.38 -13.49 12.64
C GLU A 108 10.50 -12.48 12.88
N TYR A 109 10.45 -11.79 14.00
CA TYR A 109 11.48 -10.85 14.43
C TYR A 109 12.42 -11.53 15.42
N ALA A 110 13.70 -11.18 15.35
CA ALA A 110 14.71 -11.67 16.28
C ALA A 110 15.66 -10.55 16.73
N ILE A 111 16.15 -10.67 17.97
CA ILE A 111 17.19 -9.79 18.50
C ILE A 111 18.55 -10.45 18.27
N CYS A 112 19.44 -9.78 17.53
CA CYS A 112 20.79 -10.26 17.30
C CYS A 112 21.74 -9.71 18.35
N LEU A 113 22.49 -10.59 19.00
CA LEU A 113 23.52 -10.26 19.99
C LEU A 113 24.88 -10.82 19.56
N SER A 114 25.98 -10.22 20.04
CA SER A 114 27.31 -10.79 19.84
C SER A 114 27.42 -12.16 20.51
N LYS A 115 28.07 -13.10 19.82
CA LYS A 115 28.34 -14.45 20.35
C LYS A 115 29.16 -14.43 21.66
N ASP A 116 29.87 -13.35 21.88
CA ASP A 116 30.69 -13.18 23.12
C ASP A 116 29.84 -12.77 24.34
N ASN A 117 28.54 -12.45 24.13
CA ASN A 117 27.60 -12.01 25.17
C ASN A 117 26.57 -13.12 25.49
N ALA A 118 27.03 -14.33 25.78
CA ALA A 118 26.15 -15.46 26.05
C ALA A 118 25.22 -15.23 27.25
N ASP A 119 25.72 -14.62 28.33
CA ASP A 119 24.91 -14.28 29.50
C ASP A 119 23.81 -13.31 29.18
N LEU A 120 24.11 -12.24 28.44
CA LEU A 120 23.13 -11.27 27.98
C LEU A 120 22.08 -11.92 27.07
N THR A 121 22.49 -12.85 26.19
CA THR A 121 21.55 -13.60 25.33
C THR A 121 20.58 -14.41 26.18
N LYS A 122 21.05 -15.03 27.26
CA LYS A 122 20.19 -15.78 28.18
C LYS A 122 19.18 -14.87 28.87
N GLU A 123 19.62 -13.72 29.40
CA GLU A 123 18.75 -12.74 30.05
C GLU A 123 17.65 -12.22 29.11
N PHE A 124 18.00 -11.90 27.84
CA PHE A 124 17.01 -11.49 26.84
C PHE A 124 15.99 -12.60 26.54
N ASN A 125 16.45 -13.83 26.39
CA ASN A 125 15.52 -14.95 26.13
C ASN A 125 14.58 -15.22 27.30
N GLU A 126 15.07 -15.10 28.55
CA GLU A 126 14.23 -15.23 29.75
C GLU A 126 13.19 -14.12 29.81
N ALA A 127 13.58 -12.85 29.58
CA ALA A 127 12.67 -11.71 29.54
C ALA A 127 11.62 -11.84 28.42
N LEU A 128 12.02 -12.22 27.20
CA LEU A 128 11.10 -12.45 26.10
C LEU A 128 10.11 -13.58 26.39
N LYS A 129 10.57 -14.63 27.08
CA LYS A 129 9.69 -15.72 27.50
C LYS A 129 8.66 -15.23 28.51
N GLU A 130 9.06 -14.47 29.51
CA GLU A 130 8.13 -13.88 30.50
C GLU A 130 7.08 -13.01 29.84
N LEU A 131 7.49 -12.12 28.88
CA LEU A 131 6.59 -11.23 28.15
C LEU A 131 5.60 -12.00 27.25
N LYS A 132 6.00 -13.14 26.70
CA LYS A 132 5.09 -14.05 25.98
C LYS A 132 4.13 -14.75 26.91
N ASP A 133 4.63 -15.26 28.03
CA ASP A 133 3.82 -16.04 29.00
C ASP A 133 2.74 -15.18 29.69
N ASP A 134 3.00 -13.87 29.87
CA ASP A 134 2.06 -12.93 30.47
C ASP A 134 1.15 -12.20 29.46
N GLY A 135 1.32 -12.45 28.16
CA GLY A 135 0.53 -11.86 27.07
C GLY A 135 0.88 -10.40 26.77
N THR A 136 2.04 -9.92 27.22
CA THR A 136 2.52 -8.58 26.87
C THR A 136 3.08 -8.52 25.45
N LEU A 137 3.65 -9.64 25.00
CA LEU A 137 4.21 -9.82 23.66
C LEU A 137 3.44 -10.93 22.94
N ASP A 138 2.53 -10.52 22.05
CA ASP A 138 1.78 -11.41 21.15
C ASP A 138 2.45 -11.51 19.78
#